data_8b9a7e3f3521f3e82548723ea5dff92d
#
_entry.id   8b9a7e3f3521f3e82548723ea5dff92d
#
_cell.length_a   1.000
_cell.length_b   1.000
_cell.length_c   1.000
_cell.angle_alpha   90.00
_cell.angle_beta   90.00
_cell.angle_gamma   90.00
#
_symmetry.space_group_name_H-M   'P 1'
#
loop_
_entity.id
_entity.type
_entity.pdbx_description
1 polymer ?
#
loop_
_entity_poly.entity_id
_entity_poly.type
_entity_poly.pdbx_seq_one_letter_code
_entity_poly.pdbx_strand_id
1 'polypeptide(L)'
;GVAGVIVQQPNYHGIVEDFSGFADSCHAHKSLFIVNSVAADLALLKTPGEWGADVAVGDGQSLGIPMAFGGPSVGYMCCTEKLMRKMPGRIVGKTVDNRGQRVFVLTLQAREQHIRRQKATSNICSNESLMALFVTIYMSVMGKEGVKEAAQMSYDGAHYLHDALIATGLFSDKYERPFFNEFCVKYNGDVDRLQQRFIENGILGGVKVDADTLMFAVTEKRTKEEIDKLVNIAKEEKL
;
A
#
# COMPACT_ATOMS: atom_id res chain seq x y z
N GLY A 1 -7.52 21.12 20.22
CA GLY A 1 -6.90 19.79 20.30
C GLY A 1 -6.81 19.15 18.94
N VAL A 2 -5.89 18.22 18.74
CA VAL A 2 -5.74 17.43 17.51
C VAL A 2 -6.70 16.25 17.58
N ALA A 3 -7.52 16.05 16.54
CA ALA A 3 -8.51 14.97 16.52
C ALA A 3 -7.87 13.59 16.24
N GLY A 4 -6.80 13.57 15.45
CA GLY A 4 -6.07 12.35 15.12
C GLY A 4 -4.78 12.67 14.38
N VAL A 5 -3.89 11.69 14.34
CA VAL A 5 -2.63 11.70 13.58
C VAL A 5 -2.71 10.58 12.54
N ILE A 6 -2.39 10.90 11.30
CA ILE A 6 -2.36 9.94 10.19
C ILE A 6 -0.92 9.76 9.78
N VAL A 7 -0.47 8.52 9.71
CA VAL A 7 0.84 8.12 9.17
C VAL A 7 0.65 7.13 8.02
N GLN A 8 1.66 7.05 7.15
CA GLN A 8 1.67 6.08 6.06
C GLN A 8 2.83 5.10 6.23
N GLN A 9 2.58 3.81 6.00
CA GLN A 9 3.56 2.75 6.13
C GLN A 9 3.45 1.76 4.93
N PRO A 10 4.49 1.60 4.11
CA PRO A 10 5.66 2.49 4.01
C PRO A 10 5.27 3.93 3.65
N ASN A 11 6.15 4.90 3.91
CA ASN A 11 5.87 6.28 3.53
C ASN A 11 6.06 6.52 2.03
N TYR A 12 5.82 7.75 1.55
CA TYR A 12 5.93 8.12 0.13
C TYR A 12 7.29 7.76 -0.52
N HIS A 13 8.37 7.77 0.25
CA HIS A 13 9.71 7.43 -0.24
C HIS A 13 10.08 5.94 -0.07
N GLY A 14 9.11 5.10 0.27
CA GLY A 14 9.31 3.67 0.48
C GLY A 14 9.87 3.30 1.86
N ILE A 15 10.13 4.28 2.73
CA ILE A 15 10.78 4.06 4.02
C ILE A 15 9.80 3.37 4.99
N VAL A 16 10.30 2.32 5.63
CA VAL A 16 9.62 1.63 6.73
C VAL A 16 10.03 2.27 8.05
N GLU A 17 9.06 2.84 8.77
CA GLU A 17 9.30 3.58 10.00
C GLU A 17 8.84 2.79 11.23
N ASP A 18 9.41 3.10 12.38
CA ASP A 18 9.01 2.54 13.67
C ASP A 18 8.03 3.48 14.38
N PHE A 19 6.78 3.04 14.50
CA PHE A 19 5.72 3.78 15.20
C PHE A 19 5.50 3.30 16.64
N SER A 20 6.47 2.66 17.27
CA SER A 20 6.38 2.23 18.66
C SER A 20 6.08 3.41 19.59
N GLY A 21 5.05 3.29 20.43
CA GLY A 21 4.61 4.33 21.36
C GLY A 21 3.78 5.47 20.75
N PHE A 22 3.57 5.50 19.42
CA PHE A 22 2.74 6.52 18.76
C PHE A 22 1.28 6.46 19.23
N ALA A 23 0.71 5.26 19.29
CA ALA A 23 -0.66 5.08 19.78
C ALA A 23 -0.83 5.63 21.20
N ASP A 24 0.07 5.29 22.11
CA ASP A 24 0.02 5.75 23.52
C ASP A 24 0.10 7.29 23.60
N SER A 25 0.99 7.89 22.80
CA SER A 25 1.12 9.36 22.73
C SER A 25 -0.16 10.01 22.20
N CYS A 26 -0.77 9.45 21.15
CA CYS A 26 -2.04 9.97 20.62
C CYS A 26 -3.16 9.83 21.66
N HIS A 27 -3.30 8.67 22.28
CA HIS A 27 -4.36 8.39 23.24
C HIS A 27 -4.23 9.24 24.51
N ALA A 28 -3.03 9.51 24.98
CA ALA A 28 -2.79 10.43 26.10
C ALA A 28 -3.37 11.84 25.86
N HIS A 29 -3.43 12.25 24.58
CA HIS A 29 -3.98 13.53 24.14
C HIS A 29 -5.43 13.41 23.62
N LYS A 30 -6.09 12.27 23.79
CA LYS A 30 -7.46 11.98 23.28
C LYS A 30 -7.57 12.11 21.75
N SER A 31 -6.47 11.85 21.04
CA SER A 31 -6.37 11.85 19.59
C SER A 31 -6.39 10.41 19.08
N LEU A 32 -6.91 10.21 17.86
CA LEU A 32 -6.87 8.91 17.18
C LEU A 32 -5.52 8.72 16.50
N PHE A 33 -5.03 7.46 16.51
CA PHE A 33 -3.91 7.04 15.70
C PHE A 33 -4.43 6.28 14.46
N ILE A 34 -4.10 6.75 13.26
CA ILE A 34 -4.59 6.25 11.99
C ILE A 34 -3.41 5.88 11.12
N VAL A 35 -3.41 4.66 10.60
CA VAL A 35 -2.34 4.17 9.71
C VAL A 35 -2.90 3.91 8.33
N ASN A 36 -2.31 4.55 7.32
CA ASN A 36 -2.51 4.24 5.91
C ASN A 36 -1.45 3.21 5.47
N SER A 37 -1.86 2.13 4.82
CA SER A 37 -0.94 1.04 4.43
C SER A 37 -1.25 0.48 3.06
N VAL A 38 -0.22 0.00 2.37
CA VAL A 38 -0.39 -0.85 1.18
C VAL A 38 -0.79 -2.25 1.65
N ALA A 39 -1.91 -2.77 1.13
CA ALA A 39 -2.52 -3.99 1.66
C ALA A 39 -1.61 -5.24 1.52
N ALA A 40 -0.90 -5.40 0.40
CA ALA A 40 -0.01 -6.54 0.16
C ALA A 40 1.20 -6.55 1.10
N ASP A 41 1.73 -5.38 1.46
CA ASP A 41 2.93 -5.25 2.28
C ASP A 41 2.68 -5.73 3.72
N LEU A 42 1.42 -5.68 4.17
CA LEU A 42 1.00 -6.19 5.49
C LEU A 42 1.17 -7.70 5.66
N ALA A 43 1.47 -8.43 4.60
CA ALA A 43 1.83 -9.84 4.69
C ALA A 43 3.20 -10.07 5.39
N LEU A 44 4.07 -9.04 5.40
CA LEU A 44 5.41 -9.08 6.02
C LEU A 44 5.63 -7.97 7.03
N LEU A 45 5.06 -6.79 6.82
CA LEU A 45 5.21 -5.66 7.72
C LEU A 45 4.29 -5.78 8.94
N LYS A 46 4.68 -5.15 10.02
CA LYS A 46 3.86 -5.01 11.21
C LYS A 46 2.56 -4.28 10.88
N THR A 47 1.46 -4.88 11.26
CA THR A 47 0.13 -4.39 10.91
C THR A 47 -0.28 -3.15 11.69
N PRO A 48 -1.20 -2.32 11.18
CA PRO A 48 -1.75 -1.17 11.92
C PRO A 48 -2.29 -1.53 13.30
N GLY A 49 -2.95 -2.71 13.44
CA GLY A 49 -3.46 -3.18 14.73
C GLY A 49 -2.35 -3.49 15.73
N GLU A 50 -1.23 -4.05 15.28
CA GLU A 50 -0.06 -4.31 16.13
C GLU A 50 0.66 -3.01 16.55
N TRP A 51 0.52 -1.92 15.78
CA TRP A 51 0.95 -0.58 16.16
C TRP A 51 0.00 0.11 17.14
N GLY A 52 -1.17 -0.49 17.43
CA GLY A 52 -2.21 0.09 18.28
C GLY A 52 -3.08 1.14 17.58
N ALA A 53 -3.14 1.13 16.24
CA ALA A 53 -3.95 2.07 15.49
C ALA A 53 -5.45 1.91 15.79
N ASP A 54 -6.15 3.03 15.89
CA ASP A 54 -7.61 3.06 16.05
C ASP A 54 -8.33 2.82 14.72
N VAL A 55 -7.71 3.27 13.63
CA VAL A 55 -8.23 3.13 12.26
C VAL A 55 -7.08 2.76 11.33
N ALA A 56 -7.32 1.80 10.46
CA ALA A 56 -6.46 1.46 9.34
C ALA A 56 -7.19 1.73 8.03
N VAL A 57 -6.51 2.37 7.10
CA VAL A 57 -7.02 2.67 5.75
C VAL A 57 -5.98 2.31 4.70
N GLY A 58 -6.40 2.19 3.47
CA GLY A 58 -5.49 1.98 2.35
C GLY A 58 -6.22 1.64 1.06
N ASP A 59 -5.45 1.35 0.05
CA ASP A 59 -5.91 0.91 -1.25
C ASP A 59 -5.63 -0.59 -1.45
N GLY A 60 -6.56 -1.28 -2.06
CA GLY A 60 -6.48 -2.73 -2.31
C GLY A 60 -5.97 -3.09 -3.71
N GLN A 61 -5.48 -2.13 -4.50
CA GLN A 61 -5.00 -2.37 -5.85
C GLN A 61 -3.90 -3.45 -5.90
N SER A 62 -2.99 -3.45 -4.92
CA SER A 62 -1.90 -4.43 -4.79
C SER A 62 -2.38 -5.88 -4.57
N LEU A 63 -3.66 -6.10 -4.26
CA LEU A 63 -4.26 -7.42 -4.12
C LEU A 63 -4.86 -7.92 -5.46
N GLY A 64 -4.05 -7.88 -6.52
CA GLY A 64 -4.34 -8.48 -7.81
C GLY A 64 -5.10 -7.60 -8.81
N ILE A 65 -5.48 -6.37 -8.46
CA ILE A 65 -6.16 -5.47 -9.39
C ILE A 65 -5.14 -4.90 -10.38
N PRO A 66 -5.35 -5.00 -11.71
CA PRO A 66 -4.45 -4.37 -12.67
C PRO A 66 -4.54 -2.84 -12.57
N MET A 67 -3.43 -2.14 -12.86
CA MET A 67 -3.38 -0.68 -12.80
C MET A 67 -4.37 0.01 -13.77
N ALA A 68 -4.63 -0.59 -14.93
CA ALA A 68 -5.67 -0.23 -15.91
C ALA A 68 -5.79 1.28 -16.16
N PHE A 69 -4.64 1.97 -16.34
CA PHE A 69 -4.57 3.43 -16.56
C PHE A 69 -5.22 4.30 -15.46
N GLY A 70 -5.18 3.83 -14.21
CA GLY A 70 -5.67 4.59 -13.06
C GLY A 70 -6.99 4.13 -12.47
N GLY A 71 -7.40 2.92 -12.76
CA GLY A 71 -8.57 2.35 -12.12
C GLY A 71 -9.45 1.44 -13.00
N PRO A 72 -10.50 0.89 -12.43
CA PRO A 72 -10.97 1.09 -11.04
C PRO A 72 -10.07 0.41 -9.99
N SER A 73 -10.11 0.93 -8.75
CA SER A 73 -9.45 0.35 -7.59
C SER A 73 -10.47 0.12 -6.46
N VAL A 74 -10.03 -0.25 -5.28
CA VAL A 74 -10.86 -0.42 -4.09
C VAL A 74 -10.11 0.07 -2.86
N GLY A 75 -10.77 0.93 -2.06
CA GLY A 75 -10.27 1.31 -0.76
C GLY A 75 -10.68 0.30 0.32
N TYR A 76 -9.91 0.18 1.36
CA TYR A 76 -10.31 -0.53 2.57
C TYR A 76 -10.25 0.37 3.80
N MET A 77 -11.08 0.08 4.77
CA MET A 77 -11.09 0.72 6.08
C MET A 77 -11.41 -0.30 7.16
N CYS A 78 -10.58 -0.32 8.19
CA CYS A 78 -10.80 -1.08 9.42
C CYS A 78 -10.76 -0.13 10.60
N CYS A 79 -11.45 -0.45 11.68
CA CYS A 79 -11.36 0.32 12.92
C CYS A 79 -11.54 -0.59 14.14
N THR A 80 -11.17 -0.06 15.31
CA THR A 80 -11.48 -0.69 16.59
C THR A 80 -13.00 -0.73 16.83
N GLU A 81 -13.46 -1.68 17.63
CA GLU A 81 -14.88 -1.86 17.96
C GLU A 81 -15.53 -0.56 18.48
N LYS A 82 -14.81 0.23 19.25
CA LYS A 82 -15.27 1.53 19.79
C LYS A 82 -15.71 2.50 18.72
N LEU A 83 -15.09 2.43 17.52
CA LEU A 83 -15.37 3.32 16.39
C LEU A 83 -16.36 2.74 15.38
N MET A 84 -16.68 1.45 15.46
CA MET A 84 -17.52 0.74 14.49
C MET A 84 -18.84 1.47 14.17
N ARG A 85 -19.50 2.05 15.17
CA ARG A 85 -20.75 2.80 14.99
C ARG A 85 -20.56 4.16 14.31
N LYS A 86 -19.32 4.64 14.18
CA LYS A 86 -18.97 5.90 13.51
C LYS A 86 -18.47 5.70 12.08
N MET A 87 -18.20 4.44 11.67
CA MET A 87 -17.78 4.15 10.31
C MET A 87 -18.86 4.54 9.29
N PRO A 88 -18.49 5.07 8.13
CA PRO A 88 -19.41 5.23 7.02
C PRO A 88 -19.77 3.87 6.41
N GLY A 89 -20.78 3.87 5.55
CA GLY A 89 -21.19 2.68 4.80
C GLY A 89 -22.04 1.70 5.61
N ARG A 90 -22.38 0.60 4.97
CA ARG A 90 -23.17 -0.50 5.53
C ARG A 90 -22.26 -1.60 6.04
N ILE A 91 -22.60 -2.20 7.17
CA ILE A 91 -21.87 -3.34 7.71
C ILE A 91 -22.76 -4.58 7.66
N VAL A 92 -22.22 -5.66 7.11
CA VAL A 92 -22.88 -6.96 7.05
C VAL A 92 -22.49 -7.79 8.26
N GLY A 93 -23.49 -8.24 9.02
CA GLY A 93 -23.31 -9.14 10.16
C GLY A 93 -23.48 -10.60 9.75
N LYS A 94 -22.70 -11.48 10.35
CA LYS A 94 -22.87 -12.93 10.25
C LYS A 94 -23.76 -13.41 11.39
N THR A 95 -24.80 -14.19 11.08
CA THR A 95 -25.72 -14.78 12.05
C THR A 95 -26.19 -16.17 11.59
N VAL A 96 -27.19 -16.73 12.27
CA VAL A 96 -27.86 -17.96 11.86
C VAL A 96 -29.34 -17.69 11.67
N ASP A 97 -29.97 -18.39 10.72
CA ASP A 97 -31.41 -18.36 10.52
C ASP A 97 -32.16 -19.25 11.55
N ASN A 98 -33.48 -19.34 11.41
CA ASN A 98 -34.31 -20.18 12.28
C ASN A 98 -34.10 -21.69 12.10
N ARG A 99 -33.31 -22.11 11.11
CA ARG A 99 -32.89 -23.48 10.86
C ARG A 99 -31.45 -23.75 11.33
N GLY A 100 -30.79 -22.76 11.98
CA GLY A 100 -29.39 -22.85 12.40
C GLY A 100 -28.39 -22.73 11.25
N GLN A 101 -28.80 -22.35 10.04
CA GLN A 101 -27.89 -22.17 8.92
C GLN A 101 -27.26 -20.79 8.95
N ARG A 102 -25.96 -20.72 8.57
CA ARG A 102 -25.22 -19.47 8.49
C ARG A 102 -25.81 -18.55 7.43
N VAL A 103 -26.15 -17.33 7.83
CA VAL A 103 -26.68 -16.28 6.94
C VAL A 103 -25.95 -14.95 7.21
N PHE A 104 -26.05 -14.05 6.25
CA PHE A 104 -25.52 -12.68 6.36
C PHE A 104 -26.68 -11.69 6.29
N VAL A 105 -26.63 -10.67 7.15
CA VAL A 105 -27.68 -9.64 7.24
C VAL A 105 -27.05 -8.24 7.22
N LEU A 106 -27.73 -7.29 6.61
CA LEU A 106 -27.34 -5.90 6.69
C LEU A 106 -27.55 -5.36 8.10
N THR A 107 -26.50 -4.81 8.67
CA THR A 107 -26.52 -4.15 9.98
C THR A 107 -25.99 -2.73 9.87
N LEU A 108 -26.24 -1.89 10.88
CA LEU A 108 -25.70 -0.54 11.01
C LEU A 108 -25.92 0.36 9.77
N GLN A 109 -26.98 0.13 9.00
CA GLN A 109 -27.30 0.88 7.79
C GLN A 109 -28.03 2.23 8.05
N ALA A 110 -28.53 2.46 9.26
CA ALA A 110 -29.29 3.68 9.59
C ALA A 110 -28.50 5.00 9.48
N ARG A 111 -27.20 4.93 9.16
CA ARG A 111 -26.29 6.07 8.94
C ARG A 111 -26.29 6.56 7.50
N GLU A 112 -26.86 5.80 6.59
CA GLU A 112 -26.80 6.01 5.14
C GLU A 112 -27.60 7.26 4.70
N GLN A 113 -27.17 7.85 3.59
CA GLN A 113 -27.75 9.06 3.05
C GLN A 113 -29.25 8.91 2.71
N HIS A 114 -29.68 7.75 2.20
CA HIS A 114 -31.08 7.50 1.88
C HIS A 114 -32.01 7.48 3.10
N ILE A 115 -31.43 7.32 4.32
CA ILE A 115 -32.17 7.37 5.60
C ILE A 115 -31.96 8.71 6.28
N ARG A 116 -30.72 9.15 6.43
CA ARG A 116 -30.33 10.32 7.22
C ARG A 116 -30.26 11.62 6.43
N ARG A 117 -30.29 11.58 5.13
CA ARG A 117 -30.16 12.72 4.22
C ARG A 117 -28.94 13.57 4.58
N GLN A 118 -29.10 14.86 4.90
CA GLN A 118 -27.97 15.77 5.24
C GLN A 118 -27.25 15.39 6.54
N LYS A 119 -27.86 14.56 7.38
CA LYS A 119 -27.27 14.08 8.65
C LYS A 119 -26.54 12.74 8.51
N ALA A 120 -26.34 12.24 7.29
CA ALA A 120 -25.60 11.02 7.03
C ALA A 120 -24.12 11.20 7.41
N THR A 121 -23.49 10.12 7.86
CA THR A 121 -22.07 10.10 8.17
C THR A 121 -21.22 10.30 6.91
N SER A 122 -21.72 9.86 5.75
CA SER A 122 -21.07 9.93 4.44
C SER A 122 -22.14 9.94 3.34
N ASN A 123 -21.80 10.46 2.16
CA ASN A 123 -22.63 10.39 0.93
C ASN A 123 -22.23 9.23 0.02
N ILE A 124 -21.53 8.23 0.50
CA ILE A 124 -21.29 7.00 -0.23
C ILE A 124 -22.64 6.34 -0.52
N CYS A 125 -22.95 6.17 -1.81
CA CYS A 125 -24.18 5.51 -2.26
C CYS A 125 -23.85 4.15 -2.86
N SER A 126 -23.04 4.14 -3.90
CA SER A 126 -22.45 2.93 -4.49
C SER A 126 -21.02 2.80 -4.04
N ASN A 127 -20.51 1.60 -4.01
CA ASN A 127 -19.13 1.30 -3.65
C ASN A 127 -18.48 0.46 -4.77
N GLU A 128 -17.20 0.17 -4.62
CA GLU A 128 -16.44 -0.65 -5.57
C GLU A 128 -16.65 -2.15 -5.30
N SER A 129 -17.90 -2.59 -5.15
CA SER A 129 -18.22 -3.98 -4.78
C SER A 129 -17.68 -5.01 -5.77
N LEU A 130 -17.60 -4.68 -7.06
CA LEU A 130 -16.99 -5.54 -8.07
C LEU A 130 -15.48 -5.72 -7.81
N MET A 131 -14.78 -4.64 -7.49
CA MET A 131 -13.35 -4.71 -7.16
C MET A 131 -13.12 -5.40 -5.81
N ALA A 132 -13.99 -5.20 -4.83
CA ALA A 132 -13.96 -5.94 -3.57
C ALA A 132 -14.14 -7.45 -3.79
N LEU A 133 -15.02 -7.86 -4.70
CA LEU A 133 -15.17 -9.26 -5.12
C LEU A 133 -13.90 -9.77 -5.80
N PHE A 134 -13.31 -8.99 -6.70
CA PHE A 134 -12.05 -9.33 -7.36
C PHE A 134 -10.94 -9.63 -6.36
N VAL A 135 -10.71 -8.71 -5.42
CA VAL A 135 -9.72 -8.86 -4.34
C VAL A 135 -10.03 -10.08 -3.46
N THR A 136 -11.31 -10.33 -3.16
CA THR A 136 -11.73 -11.50 -2.38
C THR A 136 -11.37 -12.81 -3.10
N ILE A 137 -11.60 -12.88 -4.41
CA ILE A 137 -11.23 -14.05 -5.24
C ILE A 137 -9.71 -14.21 -5.27
N TYR A 138 -8.97 -13.12 -5.53
CA TYR A 138 -7.51 -13.13 -5.55
C TYR A 138 -6.94 -13.68 -4.22
N MET A 139 -7.35 -13.12 -3.09
CA MET A 139 -6.89 -13.59 -1.77
C MET A 139 -7.29 -15.04 -1.49
N SER A 140 -8.46 -15.47 -1.97
CA SER A 140 -8.92 -16.86 -1.79
C SER A 140 -8.11 -17.85 -2.63
N VAL A 141 -7.69 -17.46 -3.83
CA VAL A 141 -6.84 -18.28 -4.72
C VAL A 141 -5.41 -18.34 -4.22
N MET A 142 -4.84 -17.18 -3.87
CA MET A 142 -3.46 -17.09 -3.37
C MET A 142 -3.31 -17.75 -2.00
N GLY A 143 -4.32 -17.61 -1.15
CA GLY A 143 -4.26 -18.04 0.24
C GLY A 143 -3.21 -17.25 1.04
N LYS A 144 -3.03 -17.63 2.30
CA LYS A 144 -2.09 -16.95 3.20
C LYS A 144 -0.65 -17.02 2.69
N GLU A 145 -0.23 -18.19 2.25
CA GLU A 145 1.15 -18.41 1.84
C GLU A 145 1.45 -17.71 0.51
N GLY A 146 0.53 -17.75 -0.47
CA GLY A 146 0.74 -17.09 -1.76
C GLY A 146 0.80 -15.56 -1.65
N VAL A 147 -0.02 -14.93 -0.81
CA VAL A 147 0.07 -13.47 -0.57
C VAL A 147 1.40 -13.12 0.10
N LYS A 148 1.85 -13.94 1.07
CA LYS A 148 3.15 -13.77 1.72
C LYS A 148 4.32 -13.95 0.75
N GLU A 149 4.26 -14.94 -0.12
CA GLU A 149 5.27 -15.21 -1.14
C GLU A 149 5.38 -14.05 -2.12
N ALA A 150 4.25 -13.52 -2.61
CA ALA A 150 4.23 -12.35 -3.49
C ALA A 150 4.87 -11.11 -2.84
N ALA A 151 4.58 -10.87 -1.56
CA ALA A 151 5.19 -9.80 -0.79
C ALA A 151 6.71 -10.02 -0.61
N GLN A 152 7.14 -11.26 -0.34
CA GLN A 152 8.56 -11.61 -0.21
C GLN A 152 9.31 -11.43 -1.52
N MET A 153 8.74 -11.86 -2.65
CA MET A 153 9.34 -11.66 -3.98
C MET A 153 9.51 -10.17 -4.30
N SER A 154 8.54 -9.35 -3.92
CA SER A 154 8.62 -7.89 -4.09
C SER A 154 9.74 -7.28 -3.26
N TYR A 155 9.86 -7.69 -2.00
CA TYR A 155 10.93 -7.28 -1.10
C TYR A 155 12.31 -7.70 -1.64
N ASP A 156 12.50 -8.97 -1.94
CA ASP A 156 13.78 -9.53 -2.40
C ASP A 156 14.21 -8.89 -3.73
N GLY A 157 13.27 -8.72 -4.66
CA GLY A 157 13.53 -8.08 -5.95
C GLY A 157 13.95 -6.62 -5.83
N ALA A 158 13.32 -5.86 -4.91
CA ALA A 158 13.67 -4.47 -4.67
C ALA A 158 15.07 -4.33 -4.03
N HIS A 159 15.38 -5.16 -3.05
CA HIS A 159 16.70 -5.18 -2.42
C HIS A 159 17.78 -5.64 -3.41
N TYR A 160 17.47 -6.62 -4.26
CA TYR A 160 18.39 -7.01 -5.32
C TYR A 160 18.66 -5.87 -6.32
N LEU A 161 17.62 -5.15 -6.77
CA LEU A 161 17.79 -4.00 -7.67
C LEU A 161 18.62 -2.89 -6.99
N HIS A 162 18.28 -2.56 -5.74
CA HIS A 162 19.00 -1.55 -4.96
C HIS A 162 20.49 -1.86 -4.90
N ASP A 163 20.87 -3.05 -4.43
CA ASP A 163 22.25 -3.45 -4.27
C ASP A 163 23.00 -3.48 -5.62
N ALA A 164 22.33 -3.95 -6.68
CA ALA A 164 22.92 -3.95 -8.01
C ALA A 164 23.15 -2.54 -8.57
N LEU A 165 22.27 -1.57 -8.28
CA LEU A 165 22.47 -0.17 -8.67
C LEU A 165 23.61 0.47 -7.88
N ILE A 166 23.66 0.30 -6.56
CA ILE A 166 24.75 0.80 -5.72
C ILE A 166 26.10 0.22 -6.16
N ALA A 167 26.14 -1.07 -6.46
CA ALA A 167 27.37 -1.74 -6.93
C ALA A 167 27.91 -1.21 -8.25
N THR A 168 27.13 -0.46 -9.04
CA THR A 168 27.63 0.22 -10.24
C THR A 168 28.58 1.37 -9.94
N GLY A 169 28.53 1.94 -8.73
CA GLY A 169 29.21 3.18 -8.37
C GLY A 169 28.58 4.45 -8.97
N LEU A 170 27.50 4.31 -9.76
CA LEU A 170 26.76 5.43 -10.37
C LEU A 170 25.64 5.94 -9.47
N PHE A 171 25.22 5.11 -8.50
CA PHE A 171 24.14 5.41 -7.58
C PHE A 171 24.63 5.38 -6.12
N SER A 172 23.94 6.14 -5.28
CA SER A 172 24.14 6.14 -3.84
C SER A 172 22.79 6.26 -3.12
N ASP A 173 22.72 5.82 -1.87
CA ASP A 173 21.52 5.94 -1.06
C ASP A 173 21.06 7.40 -0.93
N LYS A 174 19.77 7.65 -1.13
CA LYS A 174 19.14 8.92 -0.74
C LYS A 174 18.86 8.95 0.76
N TYR A 175 18.39 7.83 1.29
CA TYR A 175 18.04 7.66 2.70
C TYR A 175 18.69 6.38 3.23
N GLU A 176 19.43 6.49 4.30
CA GLU A 176 19.98 5.33 5.03
C GLU A 176 18.93 4.79 6.00
N ARG A 177 17.85 4.27 5.46
CA ARG A 177 16.67 3.79 6.20
C ARG A 177 16.16 2.48 5.63
N PRO A 178 15.54 1.61 6.46
CA PRO A 178 14.86 0.42 5.95
C PRO A 178 13.78 0.78 4.94
N PHE A 179 13.66 0.00 3.88
CA PHE A 179 12.60 0.11 2.89
C PHE A 179 11.98 -1.26 2.61
N PHE A 180 10.82 -1.28 1.97
CA PHE A 180 10.15 -2.52 1.62
C PHE A 180 10.39 -2.90 0.15
N ASN A 181 9.56 -2.44 -0.77
CA ASN A 181 9.67 -2.72 -2.20
C ASN A 181 9.83 -1.44 -3.05
N GLU A 182 9.84 -0.30 -2.40
CA GLU A 182 10.12 1.01 -3.00
C GLU A 182 11.30 1.65 -2.29
N PHE A 183 12.18 2.30 -3.04
CA PHE A 183 13.37 2.96 -2.50
C PHE A 183 13.84 4.12 -3.37
N CYS A 184 14.53 5.07 -2.76
CA CYS A 184 15.10 6.23 -3.43
C CYS A 184 16.62 6.13 -3.47
N VAL A 185 17.20 6.36 -4.65
CA VAL A 185 18.64 6.46 -4.87
C VAL A 185 19.00 7.74 -5.62
N LYS A 186 20.12 8.32 -5.29
CA LYS A 186 20.74 9.42 -6.05
C LYS A 186 21.52 8.84 -7.23
N TYR A 187 21.41 9.49 -8.36
CA TYR A 187 22.20 9.19 -9.55
C TYR A 187 23.26 10.28 -9.78
N ASN A 188 24.50 9.89 -10.06
CA ASN A 188 25.62 10.82 -10.24
C ASN A 188 25.68 11.48 -11.62
N GLY A 189 24.68 11.26 -12.48
CA GLY A 189 24.59 11.79 -13.84
C GLY A 189 23.29 12.58 -14.09
N ASP A 190 22.94 12.73 -15.34
CA ASP A 190 21.70 13.37 -15.76
C ASP A 190 20.53 12.35 -15.65
N VAL A 191 19.63 12.60 -14.69
CA VAL A 191 18.46 11.74 -14.42
C VAL A 191 17.51 11.69 -15.63
N ASP A 192 17.29 12.82 -16.30
CA ASP A 192 16.35 12.88 -17.43
C ASP A 192 16.90 12.09 -18.63
N ARG A 193 18.19 12.16 -18.85
CA ARG A 193 18.89 11.37 -19.89
C ARG A 193 18.83 9.87 -19.55
N LEU A 194 19.08 9.49 -18.32
CA LEU A 194 18.97 8.08 -17.88
C LEU A 194 17.55 7.54 -18.06
N GLN A 195 16.53 8.31 -17.67
CA GLN A 195 15.13 7.91 -17.88
C GLN A 195 14.79 7.76 -19.36
N GLN A 196 15.29 8.65 -20.21
CA GLN A 196 15.11 8.54 -21.66
C GLN A 196 15.74 7.25 -22.21
N ARG A 197 16.93 6.89 -21.73
CA ARG A 197 17.59 5.61 -22.11
C ARG A 197 16.78 4.40 -21.68
N PHE A 198 16.19 4.41 -20.48
CA PHE A 198 15.28 3.35 -20.07
C PHE A 198 14.06 3.24 -20.98
N ILE A 199 13.42 4.36 -21.34
CA ILE A 199 12.26 4.41 -22.24
C ILE A 199 12.62 3.85 -23.63
N GLU A 200 13.76 4.23 -24.21
CA GLU A 200 14.25 3.74 -25.51
C GLU A 200 14.46 2.22 -25.50
N ASN A 201 14.71 1.62 -24.34
CA ASN A 201 14.84 0.19 -24.15
C ASN A 201 13.56 -0.51 -23.64
N GLY A 202 12.42 0.22 -23.66
CA GLY A 202 11.11 -0.31 -23.29
C GLY A 202 10.89 -0.45 -21.78
N ILE A 203 11.61 0.33 -20.95
CA ILE A 203 11.50 0.30 -19.48
C ILE A 203 11.06 1.66 -18.97
N LEU A 204 10.03 1.70 -18.12
CA LEU A 204 9.73 2.86 -17.29
C LEU A 204 10.55 2.73 -15.98
N GLY A 205 11.76 3.26 -16.00
CA GLY A 205 12.78 3.06 -14.98
C GLY A 205 12.78 4.13 -13.91
N GLY A 206 11.92 3.94 -12.88
CA GLY A 206 11.86 4.82 -11.74
C GLY A 206 11.10 6.14 -11.97
N VAL A 207 10.77 6.80 -10.88
CA VAL A 207 10.11 8.11 -10.85
C VAL A 207 11.12 9.16 -10.37
N LYS A 208 11.28 10.24 -11.12
CA LYS A 208 12.12 11.36 -10.70
C LYS A 208 11.47 12.07 -9.50
N VAL A 209 12.14 12.06 -8.36
CA VAL A 209 11.69 12.69 -7.11
C VAL A 209 12.22 14.11 -6.99
N ASP A 210 13.49 14.29 -7.33
CA ASP A 210 14.15 15.59 -7.39
C ASP A 210 15.26 15.58 -8.46
N ALA A 211 16.12 16.61 -8.49
CA ALA A 211 17.08 16.82 -9.56
C ALA A 211 18.06 15.64 -9.78
N ASP A 212 18.42 14.95 -8.71
CA ASP A 212 19.42 13.87 -8.72
C ASP A 212 18.87 12.51 -8.26
N THR A 213 17.56 12.41 -7.92
CA THR A 213 17.00 11.28 -7.22
C THR A 213 15.92 10.57 -8.04
N LEU A 214 16.06 9.26 -8.15
CA LEU A 214 15.06 8.34 -8.69
C LEU A 214 14.48 7.46 -7.57
N MET A 215 13.17 7.27 -7.61
CA MET A 215 12.47 6.28 -6.79
C MET A 215 12.12 5.08 -7.67
N PHE A 216 12.56 3.90 -7.27
CA PHE A 216 12.25 2.64 -7.92
C PHE A 216 11.26 1.83 -7.10
N ALA A 217 10.46 1.03 -7.79
CA ALA A 217 9.55 0.06 -7.19
C ALA A 217 9.71 -1.30 -7.89
N VAL A 218 9.75 -2.37 -7.11
CA VAL A 218 9.77 -3.74 -7.64
C VAL A 218 8.60 -4.52 -7.03
N THR A 219 7.89 -5.24 -7.87
CA THR A 219 6.82 -6.14 -7.43
C THR A 219 7.16 -7.58 -7.84
N GLU A 220 6.37 -8.53 -7.37
CA GLU A 220 6.46 -9.95 -7.70
C GLU A 220 6.44 -10.26 -9.20
N LYS A 221 6.04 -9.29 -10.01
CA LYS A 221 5.97 -9.43 -11.47
C LYS A 221 7.31 -9.23 -12.17
N ARG A 222 8.31 -8.71 -11.49
CA ARG A 222 9.60 -8.44 -12.12
C ARG A 222 10.53 -9.62 -11.99
N THR A 223 11.06 -10.06 -13.12
CA THR A 223 12.05 -11.13 -13.13
C THR A 223 13.46 -10.58 -12.89
N LYS A 224 14.35 -11.47 -12.47
CA LYS A 224 15.76 -11.12 -12.29
C LYS A 224 16.38 -10.58 -13.59
N GLU A 225 16.05 -11.18 -14.72
CA GLU A 225 16.54 -10.78 -16.06
C GLU A 225 16.09 -9.37 -16.43
N GLU A 226 14.85 -8.99 -16.07
CA GLU A 226 14.35 -7.62 -16.29
C GLU A 226 15.08 -6.60 -15.40
N ILE A 227 15.36 -6.97 -14.14
CA ILE A 227 16.15 -6.14 -13.22
C ILE A 227 17.59 -5.99 -13.73
N ASP A 228 18.24 -7.09 -14.11
CA ASP A 228 19.60 -7.09 -14.66
C ASP A 228 19.69 -6.23 -15.95
N LYS A 229 18.66 -6.29 -16.80
CA LYS A 229 18.57 -5.45 -18.01
C LYS A 229 18.59 -3.95 -17.65
N LEU A 230 17.77 -3.53 -16.67
CA LEU A 230 17.75 -2.14 -16.21
C LEU A 230 19.12 -1.69 -15.70
N VAL A 231 19.74 -2.50 -14.84
CA VAL A 231 21.07 -2.20 -14.29
C VAL A 231 22.14 -2.08 -15.40
N ASN A 232 22.08 -2.94 -16.40
CA ASN A 232 23.04 -2.91 -17.53
C ASN A 232 22.86 -1.64 -18.37
N ILE A 233 21.61 -1.22 -18.66
CA ILE A 233 21.35 0.05 -19.35
C ILE A 233 21.94 1.22 -18.57
N ALA A 234 21.78 1.23 -17.24
CA ALA A 234 22.36 2.28 -16.42
C ALA A 234 23.89 2.28 -16.44
N LYS A 235 24.54 1.11 -16.51
CA LYS A 235 26.00 0.99 -16.66
C LYS A 235 26.55 1.49 -18.02
N GLU A 236 25.75 1.32 -19.07
CA GLU A 236 26.09 1.75 -20.42
C GLU A 236 25.97 3.26 -20.62
N GLU A 237 25.17 3.91 -19.76
CA GLU A 237 25.04 5.36 -19.76
C GLU A 237 26.30 5.96 -19.15
N LYS A 238 27.22 6.38 -20.03
CA LYS A 238 28.47 7.05 -19.61
C LYS A 238 28.15 8.45 -19.11
N LEU A 239 28.72 8.77 -17.96
CA LEU A 239 28.72 10.10 -17.35
C LEU A 239 29.27 11.16 -18.30
#